data_1b0bc1f719d1b115464803c688357b9e
#
_entry.id   1b0bc1f719d1b115464803c688357b9e
#
_cell.length_a   1.000
_cell.length_b   1.000
_cell.length_c   1.000
_cell.angle_alpha   90.00
_cell.angle_beta   90.00
_cell.angle_gamma   90.00
#
_symmetry.space_group_name_H-M   'P 1'
#
loop_
_entity.id
_entity.type
_entity.pdbx_description
1 polymer ?
#
loop_
_entity_poly.entity_id
_entity_poly.type
_entity_poly.pdbx_seq_one_letter_code
_entity_poly.pdbx_strand_id
1 'polypeptide(L)'
;MKSIRLWLIRHLPPAVPAGVCYGQTDLALQTPISQQSDAVNALRQKLPLSVPVFSSPLRRCAELADMLNRTPLHDQRLKELHFGHWEMQAWDAIGPEALDAWAGDLAGFRPPGGETGYELQQRVLHWLKEISVIHDEVIVITHAGVIRALQAHHQKLPGAQWLTLRYDYGQLVCLDFTIDQIDAAPVQ
;
A
#
# COMPACT_ATOMS: atom_id res chain seq x y z
N MET A 1 -6.82 1.47 -26.31
CA MET A 1 -7.32 0.83 -25.07
C MET A 1 -7.31 1.86 -23.96
N LYS A 2 -8.33 1.92 -23.12
CA LYS A 2 -8.34 2.79 -21.95
C LYS A 2 -7.32 2.25 -20.92
N SER A 3 -6.51 3.13 -20.37
CA SER A 3 -5.52 2.81 -19.36
C SER A 3 -5.54 3.84 -18.24
N ILE A 4 -5.04 3.47 -17.06
CA ILE A 4 -4.86 4.37 -15.93
C ILE A 4 -3.42 4.27 -15.42
N ARG A 5 -2.81 5.44 -15.16
CA ARG A 5 -1.50 5.55 -14.50
C ARG A 5 -1.66 5.79 -13.02
N LEU A 6 -0.98 4.98 -12.21
CA LEU A 6 -0.91 5.11 -10.76
C LEU A 6 0.47 5.62 -10.33
N TRP A 7 0.51 6.73 -9.59
CA TRP A 7 1.67 7.22 -8.86
C TRP A 7 1.55 6.78 -7.40
N LEU A 8 2.06 5.59 -7.09
CA LEU A 8 1.92 4.95 -5.79
C LEU A 8 3.04 5.42 -4.86
N ILE A 9 2.68 5.96 -3.70
CA ILE A 9 3.64 6.43 -2.70
C ILE A 9 3.44 5.63 -1.41
N ARG A 10 4.50 4.96 -0.95
CA ARG A 10 4.49 4.41 0.41
C ARG A 10 4.63 5.55 1.42
N HIS A 11 3.81 5.52 2.48
CA HIS A 11 3.93 6.49 3.59
C HIS A 11 5.36 6.55 4.16
N LEU A 12 5.70 7.63 4.86
CA LEU A 12 6.96 7.80 5.59
C LEU A 12 7.00 6.93 6.87
N PRO A 13 8.16 6.77 7.55
CA PRO A 13 8.27 5.92 8.73
C PRO A 13 7.23 6.26 9.80
N PRO A 14 6.45 5.29 10.30
CA PRO A 14 5.49 5.50 11.38
C PRO A 14 6.17 5.49 12.76
N ALA A 15 5.51 6.09 13.75
CA ALA A 15 5.95 6.11 15.15
C ALA A 15 5.70 4.76 15.84
N VAL A 16 6.54 3.78 15.53
CA VAL A 16 6.50 2.43 16.08
C VAL A 16 7.93 1.90 16.23
N PRO A 17 8.24 1.09 17.25
CA PRO A 17 9.54 0.45 17.36
C PRO A 17 9.86 -0.45 16.16
N ALA A 18 11.14 -0.52 15.79
CA ALA A 18 11.57 -1.44 14.74
C ALA A 18 11.22 -2.89 15.13
N GLY A 19 10.83 -3.69 14.12
CA GLY A 19 10.48 -5.09 14.33
C GLY A 19 9.08 -5.34 14.90
N VAL A 20 8.21 -4.32 14.95
CA VAL A 20 6.80 -4.47 15.36
C VAL A 20 5.90 -4.57 14.13
N CYS A 21 5.00 -5.54 14.12
CA CYS A 21 3.91 -5.65 13.15
C CYS A 21 2.83 -4.61 13.47
N TYR A 22 2.35 -3.82 12.49
CA TYR A 22 1.37 -2.76 12.79
C TYR A 22 0.16 -2.69 11.84
N GLY A 23 0.23 -3.31 10.67
CA GLY A 23 -0.91 -3.45 9.75
C GLY A 23 -1.82 -2.24 9.63
N GLN A 24 -3.07 -2.40 10.07
CA GLN A 24 -4.09 -1.35 10.08
C GLN A 24 -4.14 -0.53 11.37
N THR A 25 -3.31 -0.83 12.35
CA THR A 25 -3.15 0.02 13.54
C THR A 25 -2.83 1.45 13.11
N ASP A 26 -3.58 2.41 13.66
CA ASP A 26 -3.49 3.82 13.25
C ASP A 26 -2.37 4.54 13.98
N LEU A 27 -1.22 4.64 13.32
CA LEU A 27 0.00 5.24 13.84
C LEU A 27 0.30 6.56 13.13
N ALA A 28 0.75 7.55 13.90
CA ALA A 28 1.34 8.79 13.37
C ALA A 28 2.67 8.53 12.65
N LEU A 29 3.17 9.52 11.95
CA LEU A 29 4.56 9.51 11.46
C LEU A 29 5.56 9.64 12.62
N GLN A 30 6.70 8.97 12.51
CA GLN A 30 7.76 8.98 13.53
C GLN A 30 8.36 10.38 13.72
N THR A 31 8.57 11.08 12.62
CA THR A 31 9.14 12.43 12.61
C THR A 31 8.06 13.43 12.26
N PRO A 32 7.94 14.53 13.04
CA PRO A 32 6.99 15.58 12.73
C PRO A 32 7.16 16.11 11.29
N ILE A 33 6.06 16.50 10.71
CA ILE A 33 5.94 17.03 9.35
C ILE A 33 7.00 18.10 9.04
N SER A 34 7.25 19.02 9.97
CA SER A 34 8.22 20.12 9.81
C SER A 34 9.67 19.69 9.61
N GLN A 35 10.04 18.47 10.01
CA GLN A 35 11.40 17.93 9.93
C GLN A 35 11.63 17.01 8.71
N GLN A 36 10.59 16.73 7.92
CA GLN A 36 10.67 15.85 6.75
C GLN A 36 10.65 16.63 5.42
N SER A 37 10.96 17.92 5.44
CA SER A 37 10.81 18.82 4.30
C SER A 37 11.52 18.35 3.03
N ASP A 38 12.73 17.78 3.14
CA ASP A 38 13.53 17.40 1.96
C ASP A 38 12.93 16.18 1.25
N ALA A 39 12.52 15.14 1.99
CA ALA A 39 11.87 13.96 1.41
C ALA A 39 10.54 14.32 0.74
N VAL A 40 9.74 15.16 1.37
CA VAL A 40 8.47 15.65 0.83
C VAL A 40 8.68 16.54 -0.40
N ASN A 41 9.66 17.43 -0.37
CA ASN A 41 9.98 18.30 -1.52
C ASN A 41 10.46 17.46 -2.70
N ALA A 42 11.28 16.43 -2.47
CA ALA A 42 11.70 15.50 -3.51
C ALA A 42 10.52 14.75 -4.14
N LEU A 43 9.53 14.34 -3.33
CA LEU A 43 8.30 13.74 -3.84
C LEU A 43 7.49 14.75 -4.67
N ARG A 44 7.28 15.99 -4.16
CA ARG A 44 6.53 17.03 -4.87
C ARG A 44 7.10 17.31 -6.27
N GLN A 45 8.42 17.34 -6.41
CA GLN A 45 9.08 17.61 -7.69
C GLN A 45 8.86 16.50 -8.73
N LYS A 46 8.58 15.28 -8.28
CA LYS A 46 8.35 14.12 -9.15
C LYS A 46 6.89 13.92 -9.51
N LEU A 47 5.97 14.52 -8.77
CA LEU A 47 4.53 14.28 -8.92
C LEU A 47 3.89 15.27 -9.89
N PRO A 48 2.92 14.83 -10.70
CA PRO A 48 2.15 15.72 -11.56
C PRO A 48 1.31 16.71 -10.73
N LEU A 49 1.14 17.95 -11.24
CA LEU A 49 0.52 19.04 -10.48
C LEU A 49 -1.00 18.94 -10.36
N SER A 50 -1.68 18.47 -11.41
CA SER A 50 -3.14 18.58 -11.54
C SER A 50 -3.82 17.21 -11.61
N VAL A 51 -3.33 16.25 -10.84
CA VAL A 51 -3.83 14.87 -10.82
C VAL A 51 -4.56 14.60 -9.51
N PRO A 52 -5.73 13.93 -9.51
CA PRO A 52 -6.46 13.56 -8.30
C PRO A 52 -5.59 12.75 -7.35
N VAL A 53 -5.75 12.99 -6.05
CA VAL A 53 -5.03 12.27 -5.00
C VAL A 53 -5.98 11.42 -4.19
N PHE A 54 -5.69 10.12 -4.10
CA PHE A 54 -6.34 9.18 -3.21
C PHE A 54 -5.37 8.82 -2.08
N SER A 55 -5.91 8.55 -0.89
CA SER A 55 -5.10 8.17 0.25
C SER A 55 -5.78 7.10 1.09
N SER A 56 -4.99 6.20 1.65
CA SER A 56 -5.41 5.44 2.82
C SER A 56 -5.84 6.42 3.91
N PRO A 57 -6.93 6.14 4.66
CA PRO A 57 -7.36 6.99 5.76
C PRO A 57 -6.46 6.87 7.00
N LEU A 58 -5.53 5.91 7.03
CA LEU A 58 -4.61 5.75 8.15
C LEU A 58 -3.70 6.98 8.28
N ARG A 59 -3.56 7.44 9.51
CA ARG A 59 -2.94 8.72 9.87
C ARG A 59 -1.59 8.96 9.18
N ARG A 60 -0.70 7.96 9.12
CA ARG A 60 0.61 8.06 8.45
C ARG A 60 0.54 8.36 6.95
N CYS A 61 -0.56 7.98 6.28
CA CYS A 61 -0.81 8.32 4.88
C CYS A 61 -1.48 9.68 4.75
N ALA A 62 -2.47 9.98 5.59
CA ALA A 62 -3.18 11.26 5.61
C ALA A 62 -2.21 12.41 5.91
N GLU A 63 -1.34 12.27 6.91
CA GLU A 63 -0.32 13.26 7.24
C GLU A 63 0.63 13.52 6.05
N LEU A 64 1.05 12.48 5.31
CA LEU A 64 1.86 12.66 4.10
C LEU A 64 1.09 13.39 2.99
N ALA A 65 -0.20 13.11 2.81
CA ALA A 65 -1.04 13.80 1.84
C ALA A 65 -1.13 15.31 2.14
N ASP A 66 -1.35 15.66 3.40
CA ASP A 66 -1.37 17.06 3.86
C ASP A 66 -0.03 17.75 3.59
N MET A 67 1.08 17.05 3.87
CA MET A 67 2.43 17.56 3.59
C MET A 67 2.67 17.83 2.12
N LEU A 68 2.08 17.03 1.23
CA LEU A 68 2.16 17.25 -0.22
C LEU A 68 1.27 18.41 -0.69
N ASN A 69 0.58 19.11 0.22
CA ASN A 69 -0.40 20.19 -0.06
C ASN A 69 -1.48 19.71 -1.03
N ARG A 70 -1.99 18.50 -0.82
CA ARG A 70 -3.05 17.90 -1.61
C ARG A 70 -4.26 17.62 -0.73
N THR A 71 -5.45 17.78 -1.28
CA THR A 71 -6.69 17.38 -0.64
C THR A 71 -7.05 15.98 -1.14
N PRO A 72 -6.73 14.91 -0.38
CA PRO A 72 -6.93 13.55 -0.84
C PRO A 72 -8.38 13.11 -0.66
N LEU A 73 -8.83 12.24 -1.54
CA LEU A 73 -10.01 11.39 -1.33
C LEU A 73 -9.57 10.16 -0.54
N HIS A 74 -10.06 10.01 0.68
CA HIS A 74 -9.77 8.86 1.52
C HIS A 74 -10.61 7.65 1.12
N ASP A 75 -9.97 6.47 0.95
CA ASP A 75 -10.67 5.22 0.69
C ASP A 75 -10.16 4.10 1.60
N GLN A 76 -11.10 3.41 2.27
CA GLN A 76 -10.81 2.32 3.21
C GLN A 76 -10.12 1.13 2.52
N ARG A 77 -10.36 0.94 1.23
CA ARG A 77 -9.75 -0.13 0.42
C ARG A 77 -8.25 0.07 0.18
N LEU A 78 -7.71 1.27 0.47
CA LEU A 78 -6.29 1.59 0.39
C LEU A 78 -5.53 1.36 1.70
N LYS A 79 -6.16 0.86 2.77
CA LYS A 79 -5.49 0.48 4.01
C LYS A 79 -4.49 -0.66 3.79
N GLU A 80 -3.49 -0.74 4.68
CA GLU A 80 -2.52 -1.83 4.72
C GLU A 80 -3.20 -3.20 4.97
N LEU A 81 -2.49 -4.28 4.76
CA LEU A 81 -2.90 -5.62 5.16
C LEU A 81 -3.31 -5.63 6.63
N HIS A 82 -4.49 -6.20 6.91
CA HIS A 82 -4.93 -6.40 8.28
C HIS A 82 -4.25 -7.64 8.86
N PHE A 83 -3.32 -7.43 9.80
CA PHE A 83 -2.59 -8.52 10.44
C PHE A 83 -3.32 -9.11 11.66
N GLY A 84 -4.51 -8.62 11.97
CA GLY A 84 -5.35 -9.15 13.07
C GLY A 84 -4.62 -9.12 14.40
N HIS A 85 -4.57 -10.27 15.07
CA HIS A 85 -3.98 -10.39 16.42
C HIS A 85 -2.46 -10.21 16.43
N TRP A 86 -1.78 -10.19 15.29
CA TRP A 86 -0.33 -9.91 15.23
C TRP A 86 -0.01 -8.43 15.34
N GLU A 87 -1.01 -7.55 15.13
CA GLU A 87 -0.77 -6.11 15.20
C GLU A 87 -0.30 -5.68 16.60
N MET A 88 0.70 -4.81 16.61
CA MET A 88 1.42 -4.31 17.78
C MET A 88 2.23 -5.37 18.56
N GLN A 89 2.44 -6.56 17.99
CA GLN A 89 3.39 -7.54 18.49
C GLN A 89 4.74 -7.41 17.77
N ALA A 90 5.83 -7.69 18.47
CA ALA A 90 7.12 -7.87 17.81
C ALA A 90 7.08 -9.11 16.91
N TRP A 91 7.69 -9.04 15.73
CA TRP A 91 7.74 -10.18 14.81
C TRP A 91 8.33 -11.43 15.50
N ASP A 92 9.38 -11.24 16.33
CA ASP A 92 9.99 -12.34 17.07
C ASP A 92 9.05 -12.99 18.12
N ALA A 93 8.03 -12.26 18.58
CA ALA A 93 7.03 -12.77 19.52
C ALA A 93 5.91 -13.60 18.88
N ILE A 94 5.69 -13.44 17.55
CA ILE A 94 4.67 -14.20 16.80
C ILE A 94 5.07 -15.68 16.70
N GLY A 95 6.35 -15.96 16.71
CA GLY A 95 6.92 -17.30 16.63
C GLY A 95 7.26 -17.74 15.20
N PRO A 96 8.35 -18.54 15.08
CA PRO A 96 8.91 -18.88 13.77
C PRO A 96 7.96 -19.72 12.90
N GLU A 97 7.23 -20.66 13.48
CA GLU A 97 6.31 -21.54 12.73
C GLU A 97 5.22 -20.74 12.00
N ALA A 98 4.61 -19.76 12.67
CA ALA A 98 3.58 -18.92 12.07
C ALA A 98 4.16 -17.96 11.03
N LEU A 99 5.36 -17.44 11.25
CA LEU A 99 6.05 -16.56 10.31
C LEU A 99 6.55 -17.33 9.08
N ASP A 100 7.04 -18.54 9.24
CA ASP A 100 7.46 -19.41 8.12
C ASP A 100 6.25 -19.80 7.25
N ALA A 101 5.13 -20.14 7.87
CA ALA A 101 3.89 -20.42 7.16
C ALA A 101 3.39 -19.18 6.36
N TRP A 102 3.42 -18.00 6.97
CA TRP A 102 3.08 -16.75 6.30
C TRP A 102 4.07 -16.40 5.18
N ALA A 103 5.37 -16.56 5.41
CA ALA A 103 6.39 -16.29 4.40
C ALA A 103 6.31 -17.28 3.22
N GLY A 104 5.89 -18.53 3.48
CA GLY A 104 5.71 -19.55 2.44
C GLY A 104 4.49 -19.30 1.55
N ASP A 105 3.47 -18.61 2.07
CA ASP A 105 2.26 -18.26 1.32
C ASP A 105 1.75 -16.86 1.70
N LEU A 106 2.50 -15.85 1.32
CA LEU A 106 2.18 -14.46 1.66
C LEU A 106 0.81 -14.01 1.16
N ALA A 107 0.37 -14.57 0.04
CA ALA A 107 -0.90 -14.19 -0.58
C ALA A 107 -2.10 -14.92 0.01
N GLY A 108 -1.97 -16.21 0.34
CA GLY A 108 -3.07 -17.05 0.82
C GLY A 108 -3.15 -17.19 2.33
N PHE A 109 -2.02 -17.04 3.04
CA PHE A 109 -2.02 -17.15 4.50
C PHE A 109 -2.84 -16.04 5.15
N ARG A 110 -3.65 -16.42 6.15
CA ARG A 110 -4.46 -15.48 6.94
C ARG A 110 -3.91 -15.38 8.36
N PRO A 111 -3.37 -14.22 8.77
CA PRO A 111 -3.08 -13.99 10.18
C PRO A 111 -4.34 -14.13 11.04
N PRO A 112 -4.26 -14.64 12.27
CA PRO A 112 -5.43 -14.80 13.14
C PRO A 112 -6.20 -13.50 13.33
N GLY A 113 -7.49 -13.48 12.92
CA GLY A 113 -8.32 -12.28 12.95
C GLY A 113 -8.01 -11.22 11.88
N GLY A 114 -7.12 -11.53 10.93
CA GLY A 114 -6.72 -10.64 9.85
C GLY A 114 -7.29 -11.00 8.48
N GLU A 115 -6.71 -10.44 7.42
CA GLU A 115 -7.03 -10.71 6.02
C GLU A 115 -5.88 -11.41 5.29
N THR A 116 -6.17 -12.12 4.20
CA THR A 116 -5.15 -12.68 3.30
C THR A 116 -4.63 -11.62 2.34
N GLY A 117 -3.46 -11.85 1.74
CA GLY A 117 -2.93 -11.00 0.67
C GLY A 117 -3.87 -10.95 -0.55
N TYR A 118 -4.57 -12.06 -0.85
CA TYR A 118 -5.56 -12.08 -1.94
C TYR A 118 -6.79 -11.21 -1.63
N GLU A 119 -7.28 -11.18 -0.39
CA GLU A 119 -8.38 -10.28 0.00
C GLU A 119 -7.97 -8.82 -0.08
N LEU A 120 -6.76 -8.50 0.38
CA LEU A 120 -6.15 -7.18 0.16
C LEU A 120 -6.13 -6.83 -1.33
N GLN A 121 -5.63 -7.73 -2.18
CA GLN A 121 -5.57 -7.51 -3.62
C GLN A 121 -6.95 -7.29 -4.23
N GLN A 122 -7.94 -8.11 -3.88
CA GLN A 122 -9.30 -7.98 -4.39
C GLN A 122 -9.93 -6.63 -4.05
N ARG A 123 -9.81 -6.14 -2.78
CA ARG A 123 -10.39 -4.84 -2.41
C ARG A 123 -9.70 -3.68 -3.12
N VAL A 124 -8.39 -3.78 -3.34
CA VAL A 124 -7.63 -2.73 -4.05
C VAL A 124 -7.93 -2.74 -5.55
N LEU A 125 -8.07 -3.90 -6.17
CA LEU A 125 -8.48 -4.02 -7.58
C LEU A 125 -9.92 -3.54 -7.79
N HIS A 126 -10.83 -3.79 -6.85
CA HIS A 126 -12.18 -3.25 -6.89
C HIS A 126 -12.16 -1.71 -6.86
N TRP A 127 -11.35 -1.11 -5.98
CA TRP A 127 -11.13 0.33 -5.97
C TRP A 127 -10.55 0.82 -7.32
N LEU A 128 -9.51 0.17 -7.83
CA LEU A 128 -8.85 0.54 -9.08
C LEU A 128 -9.82 0.49 -10.27
N LYS A 129 -10.67 -0.52 -10.34
CA LYS A 129 -11.69 -0.66 -11.37
C LYS A 129 -12.64 0.53 -11.37
N GLU A 130 -13.16 0.93 -10.22
CA GLU A 130 -14.06 2.07 -10.10
C GLU A 130 -13.41 3.38 -10.55
N ILE A 131 -12.20 3.68 -10.05
CA ILE A 131 -11.54 4.95 -10.40
C ILE A 131 -11.07 5.01 -11.84
N SER A 132 -10.73 3.88 -12.46
CA SER A 132 -10.29 3.80 -13.86
C SER A 132 -11.38 4.18 -14.86
N VAL A 133 -12.65 4.18 -14.45
CA VAL A 133 -13.77 4.66 -15.26
C VAL A 133 -13.74 6.19 -15.40
N ILE A 134 -13.28 6.88 -14.34
CA ILE A 134 -13.37 8.34 -14.21
C ILE A 134 -12.02 9.03 -14.51
N HIS A 135 -10.90 8.37 -14.17
CA HIS A 135 -9.58 8.96 -14.23
C HIS A 135 -8.64 8.15 -15.11
N ASP A 136 -7.75 8.85 -15.83
CA ASP A 136 -6.67 8.24 -16.62
C ASP A 136 -5.32 8.30 -15.86
N GLU A 137 -5.24 9.08 -14.79
CA GLU A 137 -4.04 9.24 -13.97
C GLU A 137 -4.42 9.66 -12.54
N VAL A 138 -3.81 9.04 -11.51
CA VAL A 138 -4.05 9.36 -10.11
C VAL A 138 -2.77 9.19 -9.26
N ILE A 139 -2.66 9.98 -8.20
CA ILE A 139 -1.67 9.80 -7.14
C ILE A 139 -2.34 9.00 -6.01
N VAL A 140 -1.61 8.03 -5.46
CA VAL A 140 -2.13 7.14 -4.39
C VAL A 140 -1.13 7.08 -3.24
N ILE A 141 -1.51 7.58 -2.08
CA ILE A 141 -0.69 7.51 -0.87
C ILE A 141 -1.17 6.33 -0.03
N THR A 142 -0.31 5.33 0.13
CA THR A 142 -0.70 4.05 0.70
C THR A 142 0.47 3.31 1.37
N HIS A 143 0.44 2.00 1.37
CA HIS A 143 1.29 1.10 2.15
C HIS A 143 2.02 0.10 1.26
N ALA A 144 3.06 -0.55 1.81
CA ALA A 144 3.86 -1.52 1.08
C ALA A 144 3.04 -2.74 0.62
N GLY A 145 2.10 -3.23 1.43
CA GLY A 145 1.24 -4.36 1.07
C GLY A 145 0.33 -4.05 -0.12
N VAL A 146 -0.28 -2.85 -0.14
CA VAL A 146 -1.12 -2.39 -1.26
C VAL A 146 -0.31 -2.26 -2.54
N ILE A 147 0.87 -1.62 -2.49
CA ILE A 147 1.75 -1.48 -3.67
C ILE A 147 2.18 -2.85 -4.17
N ARG A 148 2.55 -3.76 -3.25
CA ARG A 148 2.91 -5.15 -3.56
C ARG A 148 1.79 -5.90 -4.26
N ALA A 149 0.57 -5.81 -3.73
CA ALA A 149 -0.59 -6.48 -4.31
C ALA A 149 -0.91 -6.00 -5.73
N LEU A 150 -0.83 -4.68 -5.97
CA LEU A 150 -1.02 -4.09 -7.30
C LEU A 150 0.10 -4.50 -8.25
N GLN A 151 1.36 -4.44 -7.83
CA GLN A 151 2.49 -4.79 -8.69
C GLN A 151 2.53 -6.29 -8.99
N ALA A 152 2.21 -7.14 -8.01
CA ALA A 152 2.10 -8.58 -8.23
C ALA A 152 1.01 -8.91 -9.26
N HIS A 153 -0.15 -8.25 -9.19
CA HIS A 153 -1.21 -8.38 -10.18
C HIS A 153 -0.76 -7.90 -11.57
N HIS A 154 -0.16 -6.72 -11.65
CA HIS A 154 0.35 -6.14 -12.89
C HIS A 154 1.37 -7.06 -13.59
N GLN A 155 2.27 -7.67 -12.82
CA GLN A 155 3.31 -8.59 -13.32
C GLN A 155 2.86 -10.06 -13.40
N LYS A 156 1.63 -10.37 -12.98
CA LYS A 156 1.09 -11.74 -12.91
C LYS A 156 1.96 -12.68 -12.06
N LEU A 157 2.45 -12.19 -10.91
CA LEU A 157 3.28 -12.96 -10.01
C LEU A 157 2.44 -13.88 -9.13
N PRO A 158 2.82 -15.17 -8.98
CA PRO A 158 2.20 -16.05 -7.98
C PRO A 158 2.51 -15.59 -6.56
N GLY A 159 1.64 -15.95 -5.61
CA GLY A 159 1.71 -15.51 -4.20
C GLY A 159 3.08 -15.69 -3.55
N ALA A 160 3.75 -16.81 -3.81
CA ALA A 160 5.09 -17.12 -3.28
C ALA A 160 6.17 -16.11 -3.70
N GLN A 161 5.97 -15.36 -4.78
CA GLN A 161 6.94 -14.36 -5.26
C GLN A 161 6.69 -12.96 -4.72
N TRP A 162 5.59 -12.73 -4.01
CA TRP A 162 5.26 -11.39 -3.50
C TRP A 162 6.30 -10.84 -2.52
N LEU A 163 7.00 -11.68 -1.77
CA LEU A 163 8.09 -11.25 -0.87
C LEU A 163 9.30 -10.65 -1.57
N THR A 164 9.48 -10.92 -2.87
CA THR A 164 10.56 -10.33 -3.66
C THR A 164 10.35 -8.83 -3.90
N LEU A 165 9.10 -8.37 -3.85
CA LEU A 165 8.72 -6.98 -4.05
C LEU A 165 8.91 -6.21 -2.74
N ARG A 166 9.91 -5.33 -2.71
CA ARG A 166 10.25 -4.50 -1.55
C ARG A 166 10.12 -3.03 -1.91
N TYR A 167 9.66 -2.25 -0.95
CA TYR A 167 9.48 -0.81 -1.10
C TYR A 167 10.00 -0.09 0.13
N ASP A 168 10.79 0.95 -0.06
CA ASP A 168 11.25 1.82 1.02
C ASP A 168 10.18 2.83 1.43
N TYR A 169 10.27 3.37 2.64
CA TYR A 169 9.41 4.48 3.07
C TYR A 169 9.60 5.70 2.17
N GLY A 170 8.52 6.33 1.78
CA GLY A 170 8.55 7.46 0.84
C GLY A 170 8.87 7.08 -0.60
N GLN A 171 9.01 5.80 -0.93
CA GLN A 171 9.25 5.36 -2.29
C GLN A 171 8.04 5.65 -3.19
N LEU A 172 8.33 6.19 -4.36
CA LEU A 172 7.38 6.39 -5.46
C LEU A 172 7.53 5.25 -6.47
N VAL A 173 6.42 4.63 -6.84
CA VAL A 173 6.31 3.59 -7.86
C VAL A 173 5.25 4.00 -8.86
N CYS A 174 5.54 3.88 -10.16
CA CYS A 174 4.57 4.14 -11.22
C CYS A 174 4.14 2.82 -11.86
N LEU A 175 2.83 2.62 -11.98
CA LEU A 175 2.24 1.47 -12.68
C LEU A 175 1.19 1.95 -13.67
N ASP A 176 1.22 1.41 -14.89
CA ASP A 176 0.23 1.65 -15.93
C ASP A 176 -0.63 0.41 -16.12
N PHE A 177 -1.94 0.51 -15.84
CA PHE A 177 -2.88 -0.59 -16.02
C PHE A 177 -3.78 -0.35 -17.24
N THR A 178 -3.96 -1.39 -18.05
CA THR A 178 -5.08 -1.44 -19.00
C THR A 178 -6.33 -2.01 -18.32
N ILE A 179 -7.51 -1.72 -18.84
CA ILE A 179 -8.76 -2.27 -18.29
C ILE A 179 -8.74 -3.81 -18.29
N ASP A 180 -8.23 -4.43 -19.34
CA ASP A 180 -8.11 -5.90 -19.42
C ASP A 180 -7.21 -6.48 -18.31
N GLN A 181 -6.16 -5.75 -17.94
CA GLN A 181 -5.31 -6.16 -16.80
C GLN A 181 -6.05 -6.05 -15.47
N ILE A 182 -6.85 -5.01 -15.28
CA ILE A 182 -7.63 -4.80 -14.03
C ILE A 182 -8.69 -5.91 -13.87
N ASP A 183 -9.33 -6.31 -14.98
CA ASP A 183 -10.38 -7.35 -14.99
C ASP A 183 -9.84 -8.79 -15.00
N ALA A 184 -8.53 -8.97 -15.18
CA ALA A 184 -7.91 -10.27 -15.14
C ALA A 184 -8.02 -10.92 -13.75
N ALA A 185 -8.24 -12.23 -13.71
CA ALA A 185 -8.22 -12.95 -12.43
C ALA A 185 -6.82 -12.91 -11.81
N PRO A 186 -6.71 -12.81 -10.47
CA PRO A 186 -5.43 -12.96 -9.78
C PRO A 186 -4.78 -14.31 -10.08
N VAL A 187 -3.46 -14.32 -10.21
CA VAL A 187 -2.71 -15.57 -10.30
C VAL A 187 -2.60 -16.18 -8.90
N GLN A 188 -3.12 -17.39 -8.75
CA GLN A 188 -3.03 -18.19 -7.52
C GLN A 188 -1.70 -18.92 -7.42
#